data_2ef3c90a3d5f97c97f42f905e441543d
#
_entry.id   2ef3c90a3d5f97c97f42f905e441543d
#
_cell.length_a   1.000
_cell.length_b   1.000
_cell.length_c   1.000
_cell.angle_alpha   90.00
_cell.angle_beta   90.00
_cell.angle_gamma   90.00
#
_symmetry.space_group_name_H-M   'P 1'
#
loop_
_entity.id
_entity.type
_entity.pdbx_description
1 polymer ?
#
loop_
_entity_poly.entity_id
_entity_poly.type
_entity_poly.pdbx_seq_one_letter_code
_entity_poly.pdbx_strand_id
1 'polypeptide(L)'
;MARVYRSGADQGQPGRLLPDGHSPGRLSASNFCHTHHSNANLVQRTGQTRTPLATIDQCAYEIMRRGPRTSNGSSILTPAIRWQVMRDLTVESPGAIADERSRVATEGWGAQLLALQSPAGNWGGPQEDRGLLITLYTLVVLKDLGLDPASKQARKMIDRVDKRLVFKQLNHRPYLHGETEPCINGRILGLGSYFKEPNDALANQLLGEQLEDGGWNCEAWPFLSPKRPQSRRSSFHTTICVLEGLLEYERAGRKSAVVTKARKRAENYLLARHMFRSLRTGEVIDKRWLRFSFPTFWHYDVLRGLDYVRNAGIKPDSRVREGIEIVIQRRHQNGRWPLNILHAEHIPLEMETGVGRASRWNTLRALRVLRWYGNSTW
;
A
#
# COMPACT_ATOMS: atom_id res chain seq x y z
N MET A 1 22.45 -0.39 0.32
CA MET A 1 21.03 -0.54 0.74
C MET A 1 20.64 -1.95 1.12
N ALA A 2 21.11 -3.02 0.44
CA ALA A 2 20.74 -4.41 0.73
C ALA A 2 20.89 -4.88 2.20
N ARG A 3 21.72 -4.25 3.02
CA ARG A 3 21.91 -4.61 4.44
C ARG A 3 20.86 -4.02 5.40
N VAL A 4 20.21 -2.94 5.04
CA VAL A 4 19.25 -2.23 5.92
C VAL A 4 17.88 -2.93 5.94
N TYR A 5 17.53 -3.65 4.88
CA TYR A 5 16.25 -4.33 4.75
C TYR A 5 16.12 -5.66 5.50
N ARG A 6 17.20 -6.18 6.10
CA ARG A 6 17.24 -7.55 6.67
C ARG A 6 17.04 -7.66 8.18
N SER A 7 16.87 -6.59 8.91
CA SER A 7 16.74 -6.66 10.38
C SER A 7 15.35 -7.01 10.91
N GLY A 8 14.43 -7.47 10.07
CA GLY A 8 13.06 -7.79 10.48
C GLY A 8 12.55 -9.20 10.17
N ALA A 9 13.38 -10.10 9.67
CA ALA A 9 12.97 -11.48 9.41
C ALA A 9 13.79 -12.46 10.29
N ASP A 10 13.12 -12.94 11.33
CA ASP A 10 13.28 -14.24 11.99
C ASP A 10 14.72 -14.71 12.30
N GLN A 11 15.24 -14.34 13.48
CA GLN A 11 16.28 -15.12 14.17
C GLN A 11 15.60 -16.07 15.17
N GLY A 12 15.17 -17.22 14.68
CA GLY A 12 14.93 -18.38 15.50
C GLY A 12 16.27 -18.87 16.05
N GLN A 13 16.48 -18.76 17.36
CA GLN A 13 17.63 -19.36 18.03
C GLN A 13 17.52 -20.89 17.97
N PRO A 14 18.65 -21.61 17.77
CA PRO A 14 18.66 -23.08 17.85
C PRO A 14 18.57 -23.50 19.33
N GLY A 15 17.58 -24.35 19.62
CA GLY A 15 17.38 -24.92 20.94
C GLY A 15 18.57 -25.77 21.37
N ARG A 16 19.01 -25.53 22.59
CA ARG A 16 19.90 -26.43 23.34
C ARG A 16 19.14 -27.72 23.70
N LEU A 17 19.70 -28.84 23.30
CA LEU A 17 19.40 -30.17 23.79
C LEU A 17 19.88 -30.29 25.27
N LEU A 18 19.06 -30.76 26.16
CA LEU A 18 19.43 -31.42 27.40
C LEU A 18 18.62 -32.71 27.57
N PRO A 19 19.20 -33.76 28.26
CA PRO A 19 18.86 -35.15 28.01
C PRO A 19 17.82 -35.77 28.95
N ASP A 20 17.27 -36.87 28.47
CA ASP A 20 16.56 -38.01 29.06
C ASP A 20 16.20 -38.09 30.54
N GLY A 21 14.96 -38.53 30.82
CA GLY A 21 14.62 -39.14 32.08
C GLY A 21 13.14 -39.47 32.33
N HIS A 22 12.74 -40.71 32.01
CA HIS A 22 11.68 -41.53 32.68
C HIS A 22 10.20 -41.34 32.32
N SER A 23 9.68 -42.32 31.58
CA SER A 23 8.30 -42.90 31.70
C SER A 23 8.24 -43.88 32.90
N PRO A 24 7.10 -44.47 33.35
CA PRO A 24 5.79 -44.60 32.70
C PRO A 24 4.56 -44.49 33.63
N GLY A 25 3.33 -44.52 33.08
CA GLY A 25 2.12 -44.73 33.87
C GLY A 25 0.86 -44.85 32.98
N ARG A 26 0.51 -46.08 32.61
CA ARG A 26 -0.80 -46.49 32.06
C ARG A 26 -1.91 -46.43 33.11
N LEU A 27 -3.17 -46.21 32.65
CA LEU A 27 -4.44 -46.84 32.99
C LEU A 27 -5.58 -46.03 32.34
N SER A 28 -6.31 -46.54 31.51
CA SER A 28 -7.35 -47.52 31.27
C SER A 28 -8.73 -46.88 31.13
N ALA A 29 -9.34 -47.32 30.06
CA ALA A 29 -10.67 -47.14 29.51
C ALA A 29 -11.87 -47.22 30.49
N SER A 30 -12.97 -46.55 30.13
CA SER A 30 -14.27 -47.22 29.98
C SER A 30 -15.36 -46.28 29.43
N ASN A 31 -15.88 -46.63 28.29
CA ASN A 31 -17.25 -46.70 27.82
C ASN A 31 -18.35 -45.91 28.53
N PHE A 32 -19.17 -45.20 27.79
CA PHE A 32 -20.58 -45.53 27.60
C PHE A 32 -21.22 -44.79 26.39
N CYS A 33 -22.10 -45.47 25.80
CA CYS A 33 -22.76 -45.52 24.53
C CYS A 33 -24.02 -44.65 24.46
N HIS A 34 -24.37 -44.25 23.20
CA HIS A 34 -25.71 -43.99 22.62
C HIS A 34 -26.55 -42.81 23.08
N THR A 35 -26.94 -41.94 22.13
CA THR A 35 -28.16 -42.12 21.32
C THR A 35 -28.19 -41.12 20.15
N HIS A 36 -28.67 -41.61 19.03
CA HIS A 36 -29.06 -40.89 17.80
C HIS A 36 -30.11 -39.80 18.08
N HIS A 37 -29.98 -38.64 17.40
CA HIS A 37 -31.10 -38.10 16.64
C HIS A 37 -30.63 -37.19 15.53
N SER A 38 -31.00 -37.57 14.33
CA SER A 38 -30.97 -36.80 13.09
C SER A 38 -31.75 -35.48 13.23
N ASN A 39 -31.22 -34.38 12.71
CA ASN A 39 -32.05 -33.54 11.88
C ASN A 39 -31.15 -32.62 11.00
N ALA A 40 -31.24 -32.91 9.73
CA ALA A 40 -30.82 -32.05 8.65
C ALA A 40 -31.61 -30.74 8.68
N ASN A 41 -30.95 -29.64 8.65
CA ASN A 41 -31.40 -28.40 8.03
C ASN A 41 -30.25 -27.37 8.07
N LEU A 42 -29.28 -27.58 7.20
CA LEU A 42 -28.32 -26.50 6.85
C LEU A 42 -28.96 -25.71 5.72
N VAL A 43 -29.91 -24.84 6.09
CA VAL A 43 -30.49 -23.86 5.19
C VAL A 43 -29.38 -22.88 4.77
N GLN A 44 -29.12 -22.90 3.48
CA GLN A 44 -28.37 -21.91 2.73
C GLN A 44 -28.72 -20.49 3.22
N ARG A 45 -27.79 -19.85 3.93
CA ARG A 45 -27.78 -18.39 4.08
C ARG A 45 -26.81 -17.79 3.07
N THR A 46 -27.17 -17.79 1.80
CA THR A 46 -26.64 -16.88 0.80
C THR A 46 -27.33 -15.52 0.96
N GLY A 47 -27.10 -14.89 2.09
CA GLY A 47 -27.46 -13.48 2.30
C GLY A 47 -26.27 -12.64 1.88
N GLN A 48 -26.21 -12.25 0.61
CA GLN A 48 -25.35 -11.15 0.16
C GLN A 48 -25.79 -9.88 0.90
N THR A 49 -25.12 -9.54 2.00
CA THR A 49 -25.26 -8.22 2.62
C THR A 49 -24.53 -7.21 1.72
N ARG A 50 -25.23 -6.73 0.69
CA ARG A 50 -24.83 -5.49 0.01
C ARG A 50 -24.73 -4.43 1.09
N THR A 51 -23.55 -3.85 1.31
CA THR A 51 -23.47 -2.63 2.12
C THR A 51 -24.29 -1.56 1.38
N PRO A 52 -25.39 -1.05 1.91
CA PRO A 52 -26.21 -0.08 1.19
C PRO A 52 -25.36 1.15 0.86
N LEU A 53 -25.51 1.70 -0.33
CA LEU A 53 -24.85 2.95 -0.75
C LEU A 53 -25.06 4.09 0.27
N ALA A 54 -26.27 4.16 0.85
CA ALA A 54 -26.60 5.07 1.95
C ALA A 54 -25.65 4.96 3.16
N THR A 55 -25.11 3.76 3.44
CA THR A 55 -24.15 3.53 4.54
C THR A 55 -22.75 4.04 4.18
N ILE A 56 -22.38 4.03 2.90
CA ILE A 56 -21.08 4.55 2.42
C ILE A 56 -21.09 6.08 2.52
N ASP A 57 -22.16 6.73 2.08
CA ASP A 57 -22.30 8.19 2.14
C ASP A 57 -22.36 8.69 3.58
N GLN A 58 -23.02 7.97 4.47
CA GLN A 58 -23.06 8.31 5.90
C GLN A 58 -21.68 8.11 6.55
N CYS A 59 -20.93 7.06 6.22
CA CYS A 59 -19.56 6.87 6.70
C CYS A 59 -18.61 7.94 6.13
N ALA A 60 -18.76 8.31 4.87
CA ALA A 60 -18.00 9.40 4.25
C ALA A 60 -18.24 10.72 4.98
N TYR A 61 -19.51 11.03 5.28
CA TYR A 61 -19.91 12.20 6.05
C TYR A 61 -19.37 12.18 7.49
N GLU A 62 -19.36 11.03 8.16
CA GLU A 62 -18.78 10.88 9.50
C GLU A 62 -17.26 11.00 9.51
N ILE A 63 -16.58 10.51 8.46
CA ILE A 63 -15.14 10.75 8.29
C ILE A 63 -14.86 12.24 8.16
N MET A 64 -15.72 12.99 7.47
CA MET A 64 -15.60 14.45 7.33
C MET A 64 -15.91 15.20 8.63
N ARG A 65 -16.89 14.73 9.41
CA ARG A 65 -17.38 15.46 10.61
C ARG A 65 -16.64 15.18 11.90
N ARG A 66 -16.07 13.98 12.09
CA ARG A 66 -15.51 13.52 13.36
C ARG A 66 -14.02 13.24 13.26
N GLY A 67 -13.21 14.28 13.01
CA GLY A 67 -11.78 14.20 13.35
C GLY A 67 -11.61 14.26 14.88
N PRO A 68 -10.55 13.63 15.48
CA PRO A 68 -10.24 13.91 16.87
C PRO A 68 -10.05 15.41 17.05
N ARG A 69 -10.61 15.95 18.14
CA ARG A 69 -10.34 17.33 18.53
C ARG A 69 -8.90 17.37 19.03
N THR A 70 -8.13 18.36 18.59
CA THR A 70 -6.88 18.73 19.28
C THR A 70 -7.18 19.26 20.65
N SER A 71 -6.18 19.36 21.51
CA SER A 71 -6.23 20.09 22.77
C SER A 71 -6.79 21.50 22.64
N ASN A 72 -6.80 22.09 21.45
CA ASN A 72 -7.32 23.40 21.10
C ASN A 72 -8.73 23.37 20.46
N GLY A 73 -9.45 22.24 20.52
CA GLY A 73 -10.87 22.17 20.08
C GLY A 73 -11.11 22.13 18.58
N SER A 74 -10.11 22.26 17.71
CA SER A 74 -10.30 22.21 16.26
C SER A 74 -10.39 20.78 15.74
N SER A 75 -11.41 20.51 14.91
CA SER A 75 -11.56 19.23 14.22
C SER A 75 -10.45 19.06 13.19
N ILE A 76 -9.50 18.16 13.45
CA ILE A 76 -8.43 17.86 12.48
C ILE A 76 -8.96 16.85 11.46
N LEU A 77 -9.79 17.34 10.55
CA LEU A 77 -9.84 16.75 9.22
C LEU A 77 -8.83 17.50 8.39
N THR A 78 -7.70 16.84 8.19
CA THR A 78 -6.68 17.43 7.32
C THR A 78 -7.25 17.56 5.91
N PRO A 79 -6.98 18.65 5.19
CA PRO A 79 -7.38 18.81 3.80
C PRO A 79 -7.11 17.58 2.95
N ALA A 80 -6.02 16.86 3.27
CA ALA A 80 -5.58 15.64 2.61
C ALA A 80 -6.63 14.50 2.58
N ILE A 81 -7.47 14.37 3.60
CA ILE A 81 -8.58 13.40 3.61
C ILE A 81 -9.82 14.02 2.97
N ARG A 82 -10.16 15.28 3.31
CA ARG A 82 -11.40 15.92 2.89
C ARG A 82 -11.53 16.02 1.38
N TRP A 83 -10.53 16.54 0.67
CA TRP A 83 -10.59 16.66 -0.78
C TRP A 83 -10.79 15.31 -1.48
N GLN A 84 -10.20 14.24 -0.90
CA GLN A 84 -10.32 12.90 -1.45
C GLN A 84 -11.70 12.28 -1.18
N VAL A 85 -12.30 12.55 -0.03
CA VAL A 85 -13.71 12.18 0.24
C VAL A 85 -14.62 12.94 -0.71
N MET A 86 -14.41 14.25 -0.87
CA MET A 86 -15.19 15.11 -1.79
C MET A 86 -15.11 14.57 -3.24
N ARG A 87 -13.93 14.19 -3.70
CA ARG A 87 -13.73 13.68 -5.06
C ARG A 87 -14.33 12.29 -5.28
N ASP A 88 -14.16 11.38 -4.31
CA ASP A 88 -14.37 9.95 -4.53
C ASP A 88 -15.67 9.41 -3.91
N LEU A 89 -16.19 10.07 -2.87
CA LEU A 89 -17.28 9.54 -2.04
C LEU A 89 -18.49 10.47 -1.90
N THR A 90 -18.40 11.71 -2.34
CA THR A 90 -19.54 12.66 -2.36
C THR A 90 -19.75 13.25 -3.75
N VAL A 91 -20.77 14.08 -3.89
CA VAL A 91 -21.06 14.78 -5.16
C VAL A 91 -20.75 16.26 -4.94
N GLU A 92 -19.48 16.62 -5.17
CA GLU A 92 -19.00 18.00 -5.02
C GLU A 92 -18.58 18.59 -6.35
N SER A 93 -18.59 19.92 -6.46
CA SER A 93 -18.13 20.59 -7.67
C SER A 93 -16.61 20.43 -7.85
N PRO A 94 -16.12 20.37 -9.11
CA PRO A 94 -14.68 20.33 -9.37
C PRO A 94 -13.90 21.48 -8.74
N GLY A 95 -14.49 22.68 -8.68
CA GLY A 95 -13.90 23.85 -8.04
C GLY A 95 -13.71 23.65 -6.54
N ALA A 96 -14.76 23.23 -5.83
CA ALA A 96 -14.68 22.96 -4.39
C ALA A 96 -13.65 21.86 -4.06
N ILE A 97 -13.55 20.84 -4.89
CA ILE A 97 -12.54 19.77 -4.76
C ILE A 97 -11.13 20.34 -4.95
N ALA A 98 -10.93 21.18 -5.97
CA ALA A 98 -9.63 21.80 -6.25
C ALA A 98 -9.21 22.77 -5.13
N ASP A 99 -10.12 23.57 -4.64
CA ASP A 99 -9.89 24.51 -3.52
C ASP A 99 -9.46 23.75 -2.26
N GLU A 100 -10.20 22.71 -1.89
CA GLU A 100 -9.83 21.90 -0.73
C GLU A 100 -8.49 21.18 -0.90
N ARG A 101 -8.20 20.69 -2.12
CA ARG A 101 -6.91 20.06 -2.43
C ARG A 101 -5.76 21.04 -2.33
N SER A 102 -5.94 22.29 -2.76
CA SER A 102 -4.90 23.33 -2.70
C SER A 102 -4.40 23.57 -1.27
N ARG A 103 -5.26 23.39 -0.28
CA ARG A 103 -4.94 23.56 1.15
C ARG A 103 -3.97 22.49 1.67
N VAL A 104 -3.78 21.36 0.98
CA VAL A 104 -2.81 20.33 1.37
C VAL A 104 -1.39 20.88 1.47
N ALA A 105 -1.04 21.87 0.64
CA ALA A 105 0.28 22.50 0.63
C ALA A 105 0.52 23.45 1.82
N THR A 106 -0.54 23.94 2.47
CA THR A 106 -0.48 25.01 3.49
C THR A 106 -1.05 24.60 4.84
N GLU A 107 -1.77 23.48 4.90
CA GLU A 107 -2.44 23.04 6.12
C GLU A 107 -2.26 21.55 6.40
N GLY A 108 -2.37 21.18 7.67
CA GLY A 108 -2.36 19.79 8.14
C GLY A 108 -1.07 19.04 7.84
N TRP A 109 -1.18 17.77 7.52
CA TRP A 109 -0.03 16.87 7.33
C TRP A 109 0.87 17.25 6.15
N GLY A 110 0.30 17.74 5.06
CA GLY A 110 1.08 18.15 3.90
C GLY A 110 2.02 19.33 4.23
N ALA A 111 1.48 20.37 4.85
CA ALA A 111 2.27 21.54 5.29
C ALA A 111 3.35 21.14 6.32
N GLN A 112 3.00 20.28 7.28
CA GLN A 112 3.95 19.80 8.29
C GLN A 112 5.11 19.02 7.66
N LEU A 113 4.83 18.08 6.75
CA LEU A 113 5.88 17.34 6.06
C LEU A 113 6.76 18.26 5.18
N LEU A 114 6.17 19.23 4.49
CA LEU A 114 6.92 20.20 3.71
C LEU A 114 7.84 21.06 4.59
N ALA A 115 7.40 21.47 5.77
CA ALA A 115 8.19 22.23 6.73
C ALA A 115 9.38 21.44 7.30
N LEU A 116 9.28 20.12 7.35
CA LEU A 116 10.34 19.23 7.84
C LEU A 116 11.42 18.91 6.79
N GLN A 117 11.27 19.37 5.54
CA GLN A 117 12.30 19.19 4.53
C GLN A 117 13.56 19.96 4.89
N SER A 118 14.71 19.28 4.97
CA SER A 118 16.00 19.92 5.27
C SER A 118 16.45 20.87 4.16
N PRO A 119 17.36 21.79 4.44
CA PRO A 119 18.01 22.61 3.40
C PRO A 119 18.73 21.76 2.34
N ALA A 120 19.21 20.56 2.70
CA ALA A 120 19.83 19.60 1.79
C ALA A 120 18.83 18.89 0.86
N GLY A 121 17.52 19.04 1.08
CA GLY A 121 16.46 18.51 0.22
C GLY A 121 15.86 17.18 0.69
N ASN A 122 16.40 16.57 1.73
CA ASN A 122 15.95 15.28 2.27
C ASN A 122 15.10 15.44 3.55
N TRP A 123 14.60 14.31 4.04
CA TRP A 123 14.01 14.14 5.37
C TRP A 123 14.78 13.07 6.14
N GLY A 124 14.70 13.12 7.46
CA GLY A 124 15.22 12.07 8.33
C GLY A 124 16.72 12.08 8.62
N GLY A 125 17.40 13.22 8.49
CA GLY A 125 18.81 13.37 8.86
C GLY A 125 19.79 13.26 7.69
N PRO A 126 21.06 12.80 7.91
CA PRO A 126 22.10 12.81 6.86
C PRO A 126 21.69 12.09 5.58
N GLN A 127 22.24 12.52 4.44
CA GLN A 127 21.97 11.96 3.10
C GLN A 127 22.61 10.58 2.87
N GLU A 128 22.64 9.76 3.88
CA GLU A 128 23.05 8.36 3.73
C GLU A 128 21.81 7.49 3.47
N ASP A 129 22.01 6.23 3.19
CA ASP A 129 20.98 5.28 2.75
C ASP A 129 19.65 5.40 3.49
N ARG A 130 19.69 5.59 4.82
CA ARG A 130 18.49 5.73 5.63
C ARG A 130 17.75 7.05 5.35
N GLY A 131 18.47 8.16 5.19
CA GLY A 131 17.88 9.46 4.88
C GLY A 131 17.27 9.51 3.49
N LEU A 132 17.88 8.85 2.50
CA LEU A 132 17.32 8.72 1.15
C LEU A 132 16.03 7.88 1.16
N LEU A 133 15.96 6.84 1.98
CA LEU A 133 14.78 6.00 2.11
C LEU A 133 13.62 6.71 2.82
N ILE A 134 13.89 7.45 3.91
CA ILE A 134 12.88 8.29 4.57
C ILE A 134 12.36 9.36 3.61
N THR A 135 13.25 9.93 2.79
CA THR A 135 12.88 10.87 1.73
C THR A 135 11.93 10.23 0.72
N LEU A 136 12.23 9.02 0.25
CA LEU A 136 11.35 8.27 -0.67
C LEU A 136 9.94 8.12 -0.09
N TYR A 137 9.86 7.63 1.13
CA TYR A 137 8.57 7.38 1.78
C TYR A 137 7.80 8.67 2.09
N THR A 138 8.50 9.74 2.46
CA THR A 138 7.87 11.06 2.67
C THR A 138 7.30 11.62 1.38
N LEU A 139 8.02 11.52 0.27
CA LEU A 139 7.54 11.94 -1.05
C LEU A 139 6.33 11.12 -1.51
N VAL A 140 6.35 9.78 -1.30
CA VAL A 140 5.21 8.92 -1.60
C VAL A 140 4.00 9.34 -0.78
N VAL A 141 4.17 9.58 0.52
CA VAL A 141 3.07 10.07 1.36
C VAL A 141 2.56 11.43 0.90
N LEU A 142 3.42 12.39 0.59
CA LEU A 142 3.00 13.70 0.06
C LEU A 142 2.17 13.57 -1.23
N LYS A 143 2.55 12.64 -2.12
CA LYS A 143 1.76 12.29 -3.31
C LYS A 143 0.40 11.71 -2.91
N ASP A 144 0.38 10.76 -1.98
CA ASP A 144 -0.85 10.11 -1.51
C ASP A 144 -1.78 11.06 -0.74
N LEU A 145 -1.23 12.07 -0.04
CA LEU A 145 -2.00 13.18 0.54
C LEU A 145 -2.66 14.05 -0.55
N GLY A 146 -2.16 13.98 -1.78
CA GLY A 146 -2.64 14.75 -2.92
C GLY A 146 -2.03 16.14 -3.05
N LEU A 147 -0.81 16.35 -2.52
CA LEU A 147 -0.08 17.60 -2.74
C LEU A 147 -0.10 17.94 -4.22
N ASP A 148 -0.65 19.12 -4.55
CA ASP A 148 -0.74 19.56 -5.94
C ASP A 148 0.67 19.82 -6.51
N PRO A 149 1.11 19.09 -7.56
CA PRO A 149 2.42 19.27 -8.17
C PRO A 149 2.61 20.68 -8.77
N ALA A 150 1.52 21.35 -9.15
CA ALA A 150 1.56 22.72 -9.67
C ALA A 150 1.75 23.78 -8.57
N SER A 151 1.56 23.44 -7.30
CA SER A 151 1.74 24.37 -6.20
C SER A 151 3.20 24.86 -6.06
N LYS A 152 3.37 26.11 -5.64
CA LYS A 152 4.71 26.69 -5.38
C LYS A 152 5.51 25.86 -4.39
N GLN A 153 4.85 25.32 -3.37
CA GLN A 153 5.45 24.50 -2.32
C GLN A 153 5.97 23.17 -2.88
N ALA A 154 5.15 22.47 -3.68
CA ALA A 154 5.54 21.20 -4.31
C ALA A 154 6.72 21.39 -5.27
N ARG A 155 6.69 22.44 -6.11
CA ARG A 155 7.79 22.75 -7.02
C ARG A 155 9.09 23.04 -6.27
N LYS A 156 9.04 23.87 -5.23
CA LYS A 156 10.21 24.15 -4.40
C LYS A 156 10.75 22.89 -3.71
N MET A 157 9.87 22.03 -3.25
CA MET A 157 10.21 20.77 -2.60
C MET A 157 10.92 19.83 -3.56
N ILE A 158 10.34 19.56 -4.72
CA ILE A 158 10.90 18.59 -5.68
C ILE A 158 12.17 19.10 -6.36
N ASP A 159 12.30 20.42 -6.59
CA ASP A 159 13.52 21.03 -7.10
C ASP A 159 14.71 20.87 -6.16
N ARG A 160 14.49 20.91 -4.85
CA ARG A 160 15.55 20.62 -3.87
C ARG A 160 15.98 19.16 -3.92
N VAL A 161 15.02 18.23 -4.04
CA VAL A 161 15.31 16.80 -4.18
C VAL A 161 16.15 16.56 -5.42
N ASP A 162 15.70 17.04 -6.56
CA ASP A 162 16.33 16.82 -7.86
C ASP A 162 17.75 17.40 -7.96
N LYS A 163 17.94 18.64 -7.45
CA LYS A 163 19.22 19.33 -7.55
C LYS A 163 20.26 18.91 -6.52
N ARG A 164 19.86 18.31 -5.41
CA ARG A 164 20.75 18.13 -4.25
C ARG A 164 20.93 16.69 -3.82
N LEU A 165 19.99 15.81 -4.15
CA LEU A 165 20.07 14.42 -3.69
C LEU A 165 20.66 13.51 -4.78
N VAL A 166 21.63 12.70 -4.35
CA VAL A 166 22.31 11.73 -5.22
C VAL A 166 22.54 10.43 -4.48
N PHE A 167 22.57 9.34 -5.22
CA PHE A 167 23.06 8.05 -4.74
C PHE A 167 24.58 7.99 -4.85
N LYS A 168 25.29 8.31 -3.76
CA LYS A 168 26.75 8.38 -3.73
C LYS A 168 27.40 7.07 -4.18
N GLN A 169 26.86 5.94 -3.74
CA GLN A 169 27.34 4.59 -4.10
C GLN A 169 27.09 4.20 -5.56
N LEU A 170 26.33 5.01 -6.31
CA LEU A 170 26.04 4.82 -7.74
C LEU A 170 26.65 5.96 -8.57
N ASN A 171 27.91 6.34 -8.31
CA ASN A 171 28.63 7.42 -8.98
C ASN A 171 27.86 8.75 -8.97
N HIS A 172 27.30 9.09 -7.82
CA HIS A 172 26.51 10.32 -7.63
C HIS A 172 25.32 10.43 -8.59
N ARG A 173 24.69 9.29 -8.95
CA ARG A 173 23.49 9.28 -9.79
C ARG A 173 22.40 10.17 -9.14
N PRO A 174 21.77 11.08 -9.90
CA PRO A 174 20.69 11.93 -9.38
C PRO A 174 19.55 11.08 -8.81
N TYR A 175 18.96 11.54 -7.72
CA TYR A 175 17.97 10.76 -6.96
C TYR A 175 16.76 10.33 -7.81
N LEU A 176 16.21 11.23 -8.63
CA LEU A 176 15.07 10.93 -9.50
C LEU A 176 15.44 10.07 -10.74
N HIS A 177 16.72 9.72 -10.91
CA HIS A 177 17.16 8.78 -11.96
C HIS A 177 17.14 7.32 -11.51
N GLY A 178 16.72 7.05 -10.27
CA GLY A 178 16.58 5.70 -9.75
C GLY A 178 17.88 5.10 -9.20
N GLU A 179 17.70 3.94 -8.60
CA GLU A 179 18.82 3.15 -8.04
C GLU A 179 18.85 1.73 -8.65
N THR A 180 19.01 0.70 -7.87
CA THR A 180 19.16 -0.69 -8.37
C THR A 180 17.93 -1.57 -8.15
N GLU A 181 17.09 -1.26 -7.15
CA GLU A 181 15.95 -2.10 -6.79
C GLU A 181 14.69 -1.74 -7.56
N PRO A 182 14.04 -2.67 -8.29
CA PRO A 182 12.81 -2.37 -9.02
C PRO A 182 11.70 -1.77 -8.17
N CYS A 183 11.57 -2.15 -6.89
CA CYS A 183 10.53 -1.60 -6.02
C CYS A 183 10.76 -0.12 -5.70
N ILE A 184 12.02 0.30 -5.51
CA ILE A 184 12.41 1.69 -5.31
C ILE A 184 12.28 2.46 -6.63
N ASN A 185 12.77 1.88 -7.73
CA ASN A 185 12.70 2.46 -9.06
C ASN A 185 11.26 2.70 -9.53
N GLY A 186 10.35 1.78 -9.26
CA GLY A 186 8.93 2.00 -9.54
C GLY A 186 8.36 3.21 -8.79
N ARG A 187 8.71 3.38 -7.52
CA ARG A 187 8.29 4.56 -6.74
C ARG A 187 8.92 5.85 -7.24
N ILE A 188 10.22 5.84 -7.54
CA ILE A 188 10.93 7.01 -8.08
C ILE A 188 10.33 7.41 -9.43
N LEU A 189 10.04 6.45 -10.32
CA LEU A 189 9.36 6.71 -11.58
C LEU A 189 8.00 7.41 -11.36
N GLY A 190 7.20 6.89 -10.43
CA GLY A 190 5.91 7.49 -10.09
C GLY A 190 6.03 8.88 -9.49
N LEU A 191 7.02 9.13 -8.65
CA LEU A 191 7.28 10.44 -8.04
C LEU A 191 7.77 11.47 -9.05
N GLY A 192 8.72 11.10 -9.92
CA GLY A 192 9.18 11.95 -11.02
C GLY A 192 8.01 12.32 -11.95
N SER A 193 7.24 11.33 -12.36
CA SER A 193 6.07 11.52 -13.24
C SER A 193 4.99 12.40 -12.61
N TYR A 194 4.80 12.33 -11.30
CA TYR A 194 3.78 13.11 -10.61
C TYR A 194 4.24 14.56 -10.32
N PHE A 195 5.46 14.72 -9.81
CA PHE A 195 5.92 16.02 -9.30
C PHE A 195 6.75 16.83 -10.30
N LYS A 196 7.34 16.21 -11.32
CA LYS A 196 8.25 16.86 -12.23
C LYS A 196 8.11 16.36 -13.67
N GLU A 197 9.01 15.47 -14.08
CA GLU A 197 9.09 14.95 -15.44
C GLU A 197 9.19 13.41 -15.42
N PRO A 198 8.49 12.72 -16.34
CA PRO A 198 8.63 11.28 -16.52
C PRO A 198 10.05 10.93 -16.97
N ASN A 199 10.66 9.93 -16.34
CA ASN A 199 11.99 9.41 -16.71
C ASN A 199 11.86 8.19 -17.62
N ASP A 200 12.01 8.40 -18.93
CA ASP A 200 11.87 7.34 -19.94
C ASP A 200 12.95 6.24 -19.80
N ALA A 201 14.18 6.61 -19.41
CA ALA A 201 15.26 5.63 -19.20
C ALA A 201 14.94 4.70 -18.03
N LEU A 202 14.43 5.24 -16.92
CA LEU A 202 14.01 4.46 -15.76
C LEU A 202 12.80 3.56 -16.08
N ALA A 203 11.84 4.07 -16.86
CA ALA A 203 10.71 3.27 -17.34
C ALA A 203 11.19 2.10 -18.21
N ASN A 204 12.09 2.34 -19.16
CA ASN A 204 12.65 1.30 -20.03
C ASN A 204 13.46 0.26 -19.22
N GLN A 205 14.21 0.68 -18.20
CA GLN A 205 14.87 -0.25 -17.28
C GLN A 205 13.86 -1.18 -16.61
N LEU A 206 12.80 -0.65 -16.02
CA LEU A 206 11.76 -1.45 -15.38
C LEU A 206 11.04 -2.39 -16.36
N LEU A 207 10.81 -1.95 -17.61
CA LEU A 207 10.23 -2.81 -18.64
C LEU A 207 11.14 -3.99 -18.98
N GLY A 208 12.45 -3.77 -19.05
CA GLY A 208 13.48 -4.83 -19.27
C GLY A 208 13.62 -5.79 -18.08
N GLU A 209 13.25 -5.36 -16.88
CA GLU A 209 13.31 -6.13 -15.64
C GLU A 209 12.04 -6.97 -15.37
N GLN A 210 11.00 -6.87 -16.21
CA GLN A 210 9.76 -7.62 -16.02
C GLN A 210 9.97 -9.13 -16.20
N LEU A 211 9.59 -9.91 -15.22
CA LEU A 211 9.71 -11.37 -15.24
C LEU A 211 8.63 -12.04 -16.13
N GLU A 212 8.89 -13.30 -16.49
CA GLU A 212 8.00 -14.07 -17.37
C GLU A 212 6.57 -14.22 -16.81
N ASP A 213 6.43 -14.37 -15.50
CA ASP A 213 5.12 -14.48 -14.83
C ASP A 213 4.37 -13.15 -14.70
N GLY A 214 4.94 -12.07 -15.21
CA GLY A 214 4.30 -10.78 -15.45
C GLY A 214 4.59 -9.69 -14.45
N GLY A 215 5.23 -9.96 -13.31
CA GLY A 215 5.57 -8.95 -12.31
C GLY A 215 7.07 -8.67 -12.21
N TRP A 216 7.50 -8.21 -11.04
CA TRP A 216 8.90 -7.88 -10.71
C TRP A 216 9.29 -8.45 -9.36
N ASN A 217 10.61 -8.63 -9.17
CA ASN A 217 11.17 -9.03 -7.88
C ASN A 217 12.58 -8.46 -7.70
N CYS A 218 12.82 -7.77 -6.59
CA CYS A 218 14.16 -7.27 -6.24
C CYS A 218 15.19 -8.39 -6.12
N GLU A 219 14.78 -9.58 -5.68
CA GLU A 219 15.67 -10.76 -5.58
C GLU A 219 15.98 -11.43 -6.94
N ALA A 220 15.45 -10.94 -8.06
CA ALA A 220 15.78 -11.44 -9.39
C ALA A 220 17.18 -10.99 -9.87
N TRP A 221 17.81 -10.03 -9.18
CA TRP A 221 19.04 -9.37 -9.64
C TRP A 221 20.23 -9.69 -8.75
N PRO A 222 21.43 -9.97 -9.34
CA PRO A 222 22.60 -10.47 -8.61
C PRO A 222 23.22 -9.47 -7.63
N PHE A 223 23.05 -8.16 -7.85
CA PHE A 223 23.66 -7.14 -7.00
C PHE A 223 23.10 -7.09 -5.57
N LEU A 224 21.89 -7.60 -5.32
CA LEU A 224 21.31 -7.63 -4.00
C LEU A 224 21.80 -8.78 -3.13
N SER A 225 22.14 -9.91 -3.75
CA SER A 225 22.68 -11.07 -3.07
C SER A 225 23.40 -12.00 -4.04
N PRO A 226 24.68 -11.71 -4.36
CA PRO A 226 25.44 -12.51 -5.33
C PRO A 226 25.56 -14.00 -4.97
N LYS A 227 25.41 -14.32 -3.67
CA LYS A 227 25.51 -15.70 -3.13
C LYS A 227 24.19 -16.46 -3.10
N ARG A 228 23.06 -15.82 -3.43
CA ARG A 228 21.73 -16.47 -3.46
C ARG A 228 21.29 -16.73 -4.89
N PRO A 229 20.60 -17.85 -5.15
CA PRO A 229 19.96 -18.06 -6.43
C PRO A 229 19.02 -16.89 -6.74
N GLN A 230 19.07 -16.37 -7.97
CA GLN A 230 18.17 -15.33 -8.44
C GLN A 230 16.74 -15.87 -8.50
N SER A 231 15.79 -15.10 -8.00
CA SER A 231 14.39 -15.46 -8.11
C SER A 231 13.91 -15.30 -9.55
N ARG A 232 13.26 -16.32 -10.08
CA ARG A 232 12.53 -16.26 -11.36
C ARG A 232 11.05 -15.97 -11.18
N ARG A 233 10.61 -15.71 -9.95
CA ARG A 233 9.20 -15.46 -9.59
C ARG A 233 9.02 -14.03 -9.12
N SER A 234 7.96 -13.42 -9.56
CA SER A 234 7.59 -12.07 -9.13
C SER A 234 7.21 -12.01 -7.65
N SER A 235 7.45 -10.87 -7.05
CA SER A 235 7.05 -10.51 -5.69
C SER A 235 5.84 -9.56 -5.73
N PHE A 236 4.83 -9.78 -4.91
CA PHE A 236 3.71 -8.85 -4.76
C PHE A 236 4.16 -7.46 -4.30
N HIS A 237 5.12 -7.42 -3.38
CA HIS A 237 5.68 -6.17 -2.85
C HIS A 237 6.35 -5.34 -3.94
N THR A 238 7.22 -5.95 -4.73
CA THR A 238 7.92 -5.27 -5.82
C THR A 238 6.95 -4.91 -6.93
N THR A 239 6.09 -5.85 -7.32
CA THR A 239 5.14 -5.66 -8.42
C THR A 239 4.19 -4.50 -8.19
N ILE A 240 3.61 -4.37 -6.99
CA ILE A 240 2.69 -3.25 -6.71
C ILE A 240 3.42 -1.89 -6.75
N CYS A 241 4.68 -1.82 -6.30
CA CYS A 241 5.45 -0.58 -6.36
C CYS A 241 5.73 -0.14 -7.79
N VAL A 242 6.06 -1.09 -8.68
CA VAL A 242 6.28 -0.81 -10.10
C VAL A 242 4.97 -0.47 -10.82
N LEU A 243 3.90 -1.18 -10.52
CA LEU A 243 2.56 -0.90 -11.08
C LEU A 243 2.08 0.52 -10.77
N GLU A 244 2.22 0.98 -9.52
CA GLU A 244 1.89 2.35 -9.12
C GLU A 244 2.74 3.37 -9.89
N GLY A 245 4.02 3.09 -10.10
CA GLY A 245 4.93 3.93 -10.87
C GLY A 245 4.58 4.03 -12.35
N LEU A 246 4.34 2.89 -12.99
CA LEU A 246 3.96 2.85 -14.41
C LEU A 246 2.59 3.50 -14.67
N LEU A 247 1.66 3.41 -13.73
CA LEU A 247 0.37 4.09 -13.83
C LEU A 247 0.53 5.61 -13.81
N GLU A 248 1.37 6.16 -12.93
CA GLU A 248 1.65 7.60 -12.89
C GLU A 248 2.44 8.04 -14.12
N TYR A 249 3.35 7.21 -14.64
CA TYR A 249 4.07 7.46 -15.88
C TYR A 249 3.12 7.58 -17.11
N GLU A 250 2.13 6.67 -17.22
CA GLU A 250 1.09 6.79 -18.26
C GLU A 250 0.23 8.05 -18.08
N ARG A 251 -0.10 8.42 -16.83
CA ARG A 251 -0.87 9.64 -16.51
C ARG A 251 -0.13 10.93 -16.85
N ALA A 252 1.19 10.89 -16.79
CA ALA A 252 2.05 11.99 -17.19
C ALA A 252 2.21 12.12 -18.74
N GLY A 253 1.37 11.45 -19.52
CA GLY A 253 1.36 11.54 -20.99
C GLY A 253 2.30 10.56 -21.69
N ARG A 254 2.98 9.66 -20.98
CA ARG A 254 3.91 8.65 -21.54
C ARG A 254 3.25 7.29 -21.80
N LYS A 255 1.97 7.28 -22.11
CA LYS A 255 1.24 6.06 -22.45
C LYS A 255 1.71 5.50 -23.78
N SER A 256 2.15 4.24 -23.80
CA SER A 256 2.51 3.51 -25.01
C SER A 256 1.98 2.08 -24.97
N ALA A 257 1.94 1.40 -26.11
CA ALA A 257 1.50 0.00 -26.20
C ALA A 257 2.38 -0.92 -25.33
N VAL A 258 3.69 -0.67 -25.29
CA VAL A 258 4.65 -1.47 -24.50
C VAL A 258 4.41 -1.30 -23.02
N VAL A 259 4.32 -0.07 -22.51
CA VAL A 259 4.04 0.24 -21.10
C VAL A 259 2.70 -0.34 -20.68
N THR A 260 1.65 -0.11 -21.48
CA THR A 260 0.30 -0.64 -21.19
C THR A 260 0.28 -2.17 -21.17
N LYS A 261 1.01 -2.84 -22.09
CA LYS A 261 1.12 -4.30 -22.11
C LYS A 261 1.81 -4.83 -20.88
N ALA A 262 2.94 -4.22 -20.48
CA ALA A 262 3.69 -4.61 -19.27
C ALA A 262 2.83 -4.43 -18.02
N ARG A 263 2.14 -3.30 -17.87
CA ARG A 263 1.23 -3.03 -16.76
C ARG A 263 0.09 -4.05 -16.70
N LYS A 264 -0.57 -4.35 -17.83
CA LYS A 264 -1.64 -5.37 -17.90
C LYS A 264 -1.16 -6.76 -17.54
N ARG A 265 0.07 -7.16 -17.92
CA ARG A 265 0.66 -8.45 -17.49
C ARG A 265 0.81 -8.50 -15.97
N ALA A 266 1.27 -7.43 -15.35
CA ALA A 266 1.47 -7.37 -13.91
C ALA A 266 0.14 -7.25 -13.13
N GLU A 267 -0.85 -6.57 -13.68
CA GLU A 267 -2.22 -6.58 -13.16
C GLU A 267 -2.80 -7.99 -13.17
N ASN A 268 -2.62 -8.71 -14.29
CA ASN A 268 -3.05 -10.10 -14.38
C ASN A 268 -2.29 -11.03 -13.41
N TYR A 269 -1.00 -10.76 -13.14
CA TYR A 269 -0.24 -11.48 -12.12
C TYR A 269 -0.93 -11.41 -10.75
N LEU A 270 -1.42 -10.23 -10.32
CA LEU A 270 -2.15 -10.05 -9.06
C LEU A 270 -3.54 -10.67 -9.12
N LEU A 271 -4.29 -10.41 -10.19
CA LEU A 271 -5.68 -10.86 -10.34
C LEU A 271 -5.79 -12.37 -10.46
N ALA A 272 -4.93 -13.04 -11.24
CA ALA A 272 -4.91 -14.49 -11.38
C ALA A 272 -4.63 -15.20 -10.03
N ARG A 273 -4.00 -14.50 -9.09
CA ARG A 273 -3.72 -14.97 -7.72
C ARG A 273 -4.78 -14.50 -6.71
N HIS A 274 -5.95 -14.08 -7.20
CA HIS A 274 -7.03 -13.54 -6.36
C HIS A 274 -6.53 -12.50 -5.34
N MET A 275 -5.52 -11.72 -5.74
CA MET A 275 -4.85 -10.68 -4.95
C MET A 275 -3.94 -11.19 -3.80
N PHE A 276 -4.00 -12.48 -3.40
CA PHE A 276 -3.22 -12.99 -2.26
C PHE A 276 -3.02 -14.51 -2.23
N ARG A 277 -3.48 -15.24 -3.26
CA ARG A 277 -3.41 -16.70 -3.28
C ARG A 277 -2.27 -17.24 -4.14
N SER A 278 -1.76 -18.38 -3.77
CA SER A 278 -0.80 -19.16 -4.55
C SER A 278 -1.49 -19.85 -5.72
N LEU A 279 -1.00 -19.64 -6.96
CA LEU A 279 -1.49 -20.39 -8.12
C LEU A 279 -1.29 -21.91 -8.00
N ARG A 280 -0.25 -22.32 -7.28
CA ARG A 280 0.09 -23.75 -7.16
C ARG A 280 -0.78 -24.48 -6.14
N THR A 281 -1.08 -23.84 -5.02
CA THR A 281 -1.76 -24.49 -3.89
C THR A 281 -3.16 -23.95 -3.60
N GLY A 282 -3.54 -22.80 -4.17
CA GLY A 282 -4.76 -22.08 -3.81
C GLY A 282 -4.71 -21.41 -2.42
N GLU A 283 -3.67 -21.70 -1.63
CA GLU A 283 -3.55 -21.20 -0.27
C GLU A 283 -3.18 -19.71 -0.21
N VAL A 284 -3.48 -19.07 0.94
CA VAL A 284 -3.03 -17.71 1.24
C VAL A 284 -1.50 -17.68 1.31
N ILE A 285 -0.87 -16.85 0.48
CA ILE A 285 0.60 -16.73 0.41
C ILE A 285 1.17 -16.19 1.72
N ASP A 286 0.59 -15.13 2.24
CA ASP A 286 1.00 -14.50 3.49
C ASP A 286 -0.23 -13.93 4.23
N LYS A 287 -0.50 -14.44 5.42
CA LYS A 287 -1.63 -14.00 6.25
C LYS A 287 -1.52 -12.52 6.68
N ARG A 288 -0.30 -11.94 6.67
CA ARG A 288 -0.09 -10.52 6.97
C ARG A 288 -0.73 -9.62 5.91
N TRP A 289 -0.82 -10.06 4.65
CA TRP A 289 -1.45 -9.30 3.57
C TRP A 289 -2.96 -9.09 3.73
N LEU A 290 -3.60 -9.87 4.60
CA LEU A 290 -5.00 -9.72 4.96
C LEU A 290 -5.24 -8.67 6.06
N ARG A 291 -4.19 -7.98 6.50
CA ARG A 291 -4.18 -6.96 7.55
C ARG A 291 -3.73 -5.63 6.94
N PHE A 292 -4.48 -4.56 7.21
CA PHE A 292 -4.29 -3.28 6.52
C PHE A 292 -3.33 -2.37 7.27
N SER A 293 -2.45 -1.74 6.51
CA SER A 293 -1.44 -0.79 6.98
C SER A 293 -1.60 0.60 6.35
N PHE A 294 -1.13 1.62 7.06
CA PHE A 294 -0.91 2.95 6.50
C PHE A 294 0.14 3.71 7.34
N PRO A 295 1.14 4.36 6.71
CA PRO A 295 1.52 4.21 5.30
C PRO A 295 1.92 2.76 4.97
N THR A 296 1.73 2.36 3.71
CA THR A 296 2.06 0.99 3.27
C THR A 296 3.55 0.80 2.97
N PHE A 297 4.28 1.89 2.80
CA PHE A 297 5.67 1.88 2.37
C PHE A 297 5.88 0.97 1.15
N TRP A 298 6.79 0.01 1.21
CA TRP A 298 6.99 -0.97 0.13
C TRP A 298 6.11 -2.22 0.29
N HIS A 299 5.44 -2.37 1.43
CA HIS A 299 4.68 -3.58 1.74
C HIS A 299 3.37 -3.67 0.95
N TYR A 300 3.05 -4.89 0.56
CA TYR A 300 1.77 -5.24 -0.04
C TYR A 300 0.77 -5.62 1.05
N ASP A 301 -0.47 -5.17 0.92
CA ASP A 301 -1.66 -5.74 1.54
C ASP A 301 -2.81 -5.78 0.52
N VAL A 302 -3.84 -6.58 0.80
CA VAL A 302 -4.95 -6.78 -0.14
C VAL A 302 -5.72 -5.48 -0.40
N LEU A 303 -5.86 -4.59 0.59
CA LEU A 303 -6.52 -3.30 0.42
C LEU A 303 -5.71 -2.39 -0.52
N ARG A 304 -4.36 -2.41 -0.43
CA ARG A 304 -3.50 -1.68 -1.36
C ARG A 304 -3.66 -2.18 -2.79
N GLY A 305 -3.68 -3.50 -2.97
CA GLY A 305 -3.87 -4.10 -4.28
C GLY A 305 -5.22 -3.74 -4.90
N LEU A 306 -6.31 -3.83 -4.14
CA LEU A 306 -7.65 -3.47 -4.58
C LEU A 306 -7.79 -1.96 -4.89
N ASP A 307 -7.20 -1.10 -4.05
CA ASP A 307 -7.22 0.35 -4.28
C ASP A 307 -6.42 0.73 -5.54
N TYR A 308 -5.30 0.02 -5.83
CA TYR A 308 -4.60 0.15 -7.11
C TYR A 308 -5.49 -0.24 -8.30
N VAL A 309 -6.13 -1.43 -8.27
CA VAL A 309 -7.00 -1.93 -9.35
C VAL A 309 -8.12 -0.94 -9.64
N ARG A 310 -8.77 -0.42 -8.60
CA ARG A 310 -9.75 0.66 -8.70
C ARG A 310 -9.15 1.93 -9.34
N ASN A 311 -7.99 2.36 -8.85
CA ASN A 311 -7.32 3.58 -9.30
C ASN A 311 -6.84 3.49 -10.76
N ALA A 312 -6.49 2.29 -11.22
CA ALA A 312 -6.14 1.98 -12.60
C ALA A 312 -7.35 1.91 -13.55
N GLY A 313 -8.57 2.06 -13.03
CA GLY A 313 -9.80 2.01 -13.82
C GLY A 313 -10.17 0.62 -14.33
N ILE A 314 -9.64 -0.43 -13.71
CA ILE A 314 -9.97 -1.81 -14.06
C ILE A 314 -11.38 -2.13 -13.54
N LYS A 315 -12.22 -2.72 -14.39
CA LYS A 315 -13.54 -3.19 -13.95
C LYS A 315 -13.39 -4.39 -13.02
N PRO A 316 -14.11 -4.43 -11.90
CA PRO A 316 -14.05 -5.58 -11.00
C PRO A 316 -14.63 -6.84 -11.67
N ASP A 317 -14.05 -7.98 -11.33
CA ASP A 317 -14.51 -9.30 -11.74
C ASP A 317 -14.45 -10.31 -10.58
N SER A 318 -14.73 -11.59 -10.84
CA SER A 318 -14.76 -12.62 -9.81
C SER A 318 -13.43 -12.79 -9.05
N ARG A 319 -12.31 -12.42 -9.67
CA ARG A 319 -10.95 -12.57 -9.10
C ARG A 319 -10.68 -11.65 -7.93
N VAL A 320 -11.42 -10.54 -7.78
CA VAL A 320 -11.29 -9.62 -6.63
C VAL A 320 -12.28 -9.92 -5.50
N ARG A 321 -13.24 -10.82 -5.69
CA ARG A 321 -14.35 -11.08 -4.74
C ARG A 321 -13.86 -11.41 -3.34
N GLU A 322 -12.94 -12.37 -3.21
CA GLU A 322 -12.41 -12.76 -1.90
C GLU A 322 -11.68 -11.61 -1.19
N GLY A 323 -10.95 -10.78 -1.95
CA GLY A 323 -10.33 -9.57 -1.41
C GLY A 323 -11.35 -8.57 -0.88
N ILE A 324 -12.48 -8.41 -1.58
CA ILE A 324 -13.60 -7.57 -1.15
C ILE A 324 -14.24 -8.12 0.14
N GLU A 325 -14.43 -9.42 0.24
CA GLU A 325 -14.95 -10.08 1.44
C GLU A 325 -14.06 -9.81 2.66
N ILE A 326 -12.73 -9.86 2.49
CA ILE A 326 -11.78 -9.50 3.54
C ILE A 326 -11.95 -8.02 3.95
N VAL A 327 -12.12 -7.11 2.98
CA VAL A 327 -12.37 -5.69 3.29
C VAL A 327 -13.65 -5.53 4.11
N ILE A 328 -14.74 -6.20 3.73
CA ILE A 328 -16.02 -6.15 4.46
C ILE A 328 -15.86 -6.71 5.89
N GLN A 329 -15.22 -7.87 6.05
CA GLN A 329 -15.02 -8.52 7.34
C GLN A 329 -14.15 -7.74 8.32
N ARG A 330 -13.22 -6.90 7.82
CA ARG A 330 -12.34 -6.06 8.65
C ARG A 330 -13.01 -4.78 9.15
N ARG A 331 -14.24 -4.50 8.74
CA ARG A 331 -14.97 -3.32 9.19
C ARG A 331 -15.37 -3.46 10.66
N HIS A 332 -15.04 -2.48 11.48
CA HIS A 332 -15.50 -2.40 12.87
C HIS A 332 -17.00 -2.03 12.94
N GLN A 333 -17.64 -2.31 14.09
CA GLN A 333 -19.04 -1.97 14.34
C GLN A 333 -19.35 -0.46 14.16
N ASN A 334 -18.36 0.40 14.40
CA ASN A 334 -18.48 1.85 14.20
C ASN A 334 -18.34 2.27 12.71
N GLY A 335 -18.35 1.31 11.78
CA GLY A 335 -18.29 1.58 10.34
C GLY A 335 -16.91 1.89 9.78
N ARG A 336 -15.84 1.89 10.58
CA ARG A 336 -14.48 2.26 10.20
C ARG A 336 -13.57 1.03 10.12
N TRP A 337 -12.45 1.18 9.40
CA TRP A 337 -11.42 0.14 9.31
C TRP A 337 -10.23 0.46 10.21
N PRO A 338 -9.67 -0.56 10.90
CA PRO A 338 -8.55 -0.36 11.79
C PRO A 338 -7.22 -0.21 11.04
N LEU A 339 -6.23 0.38 11.75
CA LEU A 339 -4.83 0.16 11.45
C LEU A 339 -4.45 -1.20 12.05
N ASN A 340 -4.18 -2.20 11.22
CA ASN A 340 -3.82 -3.53 11.73
C ASN A 340 -2.31 -3.73 11.88
N ILE A 341 -1.51 -3.06 11.05
CA ILE A 341 -0.06 -3.15 11.05
C ILE A 341 0.52 -1.74 10.96
N LEU A 342 1.51 -1.47 11.80
CA LEU A 342 2.44 -0.37 11.65
C LEU A 342 3.79 -0.97 11.27
N HIS A 343 4.30 -0.61 10.10
CA HIS A 343 5.59 -1.09 9.63
C HIS A 343 6.74 -0.39 10.36
N ALA A 344 7.92 -1.04 10.37
CA ALA A 344 9.11 -0.50 11.03
C ALA A 344 9.69 0.74 10.32
N GLU A 345 9.39 0.89 9.04
CA GLU A 345 9.72 2.09 8.27
C GLU A 345 8.92 3.28 8.81
N HIS A 346 9.48 4.47 8.69
CA HIS A 346 8.84 5.66 9.20
C HIS A 346 9.05 6.88 8.30
N ILE A 347 8.20 7.86 8.50
CA ILE A 347 8.32 9.23 8.02
C ILE A 347 8.39 10.14 9.25
N PRO A 348 8.90 11.37 9.12
CA PRO A 348 9.08 12.26 10.27
C PRO A 348 7.77 12.89 10.79
N LEU A 349 6.67 12.15 10.74
CA LEU A 349 5.35 12.59 11.19
C LEU A 349 4.47 11.39 11.55
N GLU A 350 3.87 11.38 12.72
CA GLU A 350 2.82 10.44 13.08
C GLU A 350 1.48 10.83 12.45
N MET A 351 0.90 9.92 11.68
CA MET A 351 -0.36 10.16 10.96
C MET A 351 -1.53 9.35 11.52
N GLU A 352 -1.24 8.30 12.31
CA GLU A 352 -2.22 7.35 12.81
C GLU A 352 -2.10 7.18 14.33
N THR A 353 -3.21 6.86 14.96
CA THR A 353 -3.34 6.80 16.43
C THR A 353 -2.86 5.48 17.05
N GLY A 354 -2.34 4.56 16.25
CA GLY A 354 -1.78 3.28 16.71
C GLY A 354 -2.56 2.03 16.24
N VAL A 355 -1.91 0.90 16.38
CA VAL A 355 -2.43 -0.41 15.96
C VAL A 355 -3.71 -0.77 16.72
N GLY A 356 -4.69 -1.33 16.01
CA GLY A 356 -6.02 -1.68 16.53
C GLY A 356 -7.00 -0.51 16.57
N ARG A 357 -6.57 0.72 16.42
CA ARG A 357 -7.44 1.90 16.37
C ARG A 357 -7.99 2.12 14.96
N ALA A 358 -9.12 2.81 14.86
CA ALA A 358 -9.70 3.18 13.58
C ALA A 358 -8.75 4.10 12.79
N SER A 359 -8.36 3.66 11.60
CA SER A 359 -7.54 4.43 10.67
C SER A 359 -8.42 5.24 9.72
N ARG A 360 -8.15 6.53 9.59
CA ARG A 360 -8.82 7.39 8.62
C ARG A 360 -8.47 7.00 7.19
N TRP A 361 -7.20 6.65 6.95
CA TRP A 361 -6.71 6.27 5.65
C TRP A 361 -7.23 4.90 5.19
N ASN A 362 -7.17 3.88 6.03
CA ASN A 362 -7.72 2.58 5.69
C ASN A 362 -9.24 2.66 5.48
N THR A 363 -9.94 3.51 6.26
CA THR A 363 -11.38 3.74 6.09
C THR A 363 -11.67 4.40 4.74
N LEU A 364 -10.93 5.46 4.36
CA LEU A 364 -11.09 6.10 3.05
C LEU A 364 -10.83 5.13 1.90
N ARG A 365 -9.73 4.38 1.96
CA ARG A 365 -9.36 3.39 0.92
C ARG A 365 -10.41 2.28 0.80
N ALA A 366 -10.87 1.74 1.93
CA ALA A 366 -11.88 0.69 1.96
C ALA A 366 -13.23 1.18 1.38
N LEU A 367 -13.68 2.38 1.74
CA LEU A 367 -14.92 2.95 1.18
C LEU A 367 -14.83 3.15 -0.34
N ARG A 368 -13.70 3.62 -0.85
CA ARG A 368 -13.46 3.74 -2.29
C ARG A 368 -13.55 2.40 -3.01
N VAL A 369 -12.89 1.40 -2.46
CA VAL A 369 -12.86 0.05 -3.00
C VAL A 369 -14.27 -0.55 -3.00
N LEU A 370 -15.03 -0.40 -1.92
CA LEU A 370 -16.40 -0.92 -1.83
C LEU A 370 -17.34 -0.17 -2.77
N ARG A 371 -17.21 1.16 -2.93
CA ARG A 371 -17.99 1.95 -3.89
C ARG A 371 -17.69 1.51 -5.33
N TRP A 372 -16.42 1.37 -5.68
CA TRP A 372 -16.00 0.89 -7.00
C TRP A 372 -16.57 -0.51 -7.30
N TYR A 373 -16.51 -1.42 -6.33
CA TYR A 373 -17.04 -2.76 -6.49
C TYR A 373 -18.57 -2.77 -6.56
N GLY A 374 -19.27 -2.00 -5.74
CA GLY A 374 -20.73 -1.93 -5.69
C GLY A 374 -21.39 -1.22 -6.88
N ASN A 375 -20.68 -0.27 -7.51
CA ASN A 375 -21.14 0.44 -8.69
C ASN A 375 -20.98 -0.36 -10.00
N SER A 376 -20.34 -1.52 -9.95
CA SER A 376 -20.17 -2.39 -11.10
C SER A 376 -21.32 -3.38 -11.13
N THR A 377 -22.16 -3.26 -12.15
CA THR A 377 -23.18 -4.27 -12.46
C THR A 377 -22.45 -5.50 -12.99
N TRP A 378 -22.62 -6.61 -12.33
CA TRP A 378 -22.16 -7.93 -12.75
C TRP A 378 -23.17 -8.54 -13.72
#